data_f96a9d29e0a76eb0b7185bb85d626ae7
#
_entry.id   f96a9d29e0a76eb0b7185bb85d626ae7
#
_cell.length_a   1.000
_cell.length_b   1.000
_cell.length_c   1.000
_cell.angle_alpha   90.00
_cell.angle_beta   90.00
_cell.angle_gamma   90.00
#
_symmetry.space_group_name_H-M   'P 1'
#
loop_
_entity.id
_entity.type
_entity.pdbx_description
1 polymer ?
#
loop_
_entity_poly.entity_id
_entity_poly.type
_entity_poly.pdbx_seq_one_letter_code
_entity_poly.pdbx_strand_id
1 'polypeptide(L)'
;MKVFINTLIADLFLKLYTSVGWIVSYKEQVERALENTLALFMAYEDDKPVGMVRILGDSGMSFYIKGFAVIPKYQGKGIGKLLISEVQNYILSIIDKDWSVSLELISTKEGVKFYKKNGFEERLCEWDGPGMFKMIKNISNLISD
;
A
#
# COMPACT_ATOMS: atom_id res chain seq x y z
N MET A 1 -9.17 12.37 -13.73
CA MET A 1 -8.45 11.64 -12.68
C MET A 1 -6.98 12.05 -12.70
N LYS A 2 -6.44 12.46 -11.58
CA LYS A 2 -5.02 12.82 -11.44
C LYS A 2 -4.40 11.97 -10.35
N VAL A 3 -3.15 11.50 -10.55
CA VAL A 3 -2.38 10.80 -9.53
C VAL A 3 -1.17 11.64 -9.18
N PHE A 4 -0.97 11.87 -7.89
CA PHE A 4 0.20 12.58 -7.36
C PHE A 4 1.07 11.61 -6.57
N ILE A 5 2.38 11.78 -6.68
CA ILE A 5 3.36 10.96 -5.96
C ILE A 5 3.96 11.79 -4.83
N ASN A 6 4.11 11.17 -3.66
CA ASN A 6 4.77 11.74 -2.47
C ASN A 6 4.14 13.03 -1.92
N THR A 7 2.84 13.21 -2.08
CA THR A 7 2.11 14.21 -1.31
C THR A 7 1.84 13.68 0.09
N LEU A 8 2.77 13.95 1.00
CA LEU A 8 2.72 13.44 2.37
C LEU A 8 1.83 14.33 3.23
N ILE A 9 0.55 13.98 3.33
CA ILE A 9 -0.34 14.59 4.31
C ILE A 9 -0.93 13.48 5.15
N ALA A 10 -0.45 13.33 6.38
CA ALA A 10 -0.89 12.30 7.32
C ALA A 10 -2.41 12.31 7.53
N ASP A 11 -3.00 13.50 7.59
CA ASP A 11 -4.45 13.65 7.77
C ASP A 11 -5.26 13.07 6.59
N LEU A 12 -4.81 13.27 5.34
CA LEU A 12 -5.45 12.66 4.17
C LEU A 12 -5.28 11.14 4.15
N PHE A 13 -4.10 10.66 4.50
CA PHE A 13 -3.84 9.23 4.63
C PHE A 13 -4.79 8.60 5.67
N LEU A 14 -4.88 9.19 6.85
CA LEU A 14 -5.77 8.73 7.91
C LEU A 14 -7.24 8.75 7.49
N LYS A 15 -7.66 9.78 6.79
CA LYS A 15 -9.04 9.89 6.28
C LYS A 15 -9.37 8.77 5.30
N LEU A 16 -8.47 8.47 4.36
CA LEU A 16 -8.65 7.36 3.42
C LEU A 16 -8.58 6.00 4.12
N TYR A 17 -7.66 5.86 5.06
CA TYR A 17 -7.47 4.64 5.82
C TYR A 17 -8.72 4.26 6.63
N THR A 18 -9.33 5.25 7.30
CA THR A 18 -10.56 5.04 8.05
C THR A 18 -11.78 4.85 7.17
N SER A 19 -11.79 5.42 5.95
CA SER A 19 -12.92 5.30 5.02
C SER A 19 -13.20 3.86 4.59
N VAL A 20 -12.20 2.99 4.65
CA VAL A 20 -12.30 1.56 4.33
C VAL A 20 -12.41 0.68 5.58
N GLY A 21 -12.63 1.29 6.75
CA GLY A 21 -12.87 0.58 8.01
C GLY A 21 -11.61 0.09 8.73
N TRP A 22 -10.44 0.57 8.35
CA TRP A 22 -9.20 0.19 9.03
C TRP A 22 -8.99 0.96 10.33
N ILE A 23 -8.40 0.27 11.31
CA ILE A 23 -8.12 0.85 12.63
C ILE A 23 -6.92 1.78 12.54
N VAL A 24 -7.08 2.97 13.10
CA VAL A 24 -6.06 4.01 13.07
C VAL A 24 -5.05 3.81 14.20
N SER A 25 -3.78 3.95 13.85
CA SER A 25 -2.67 4.08 14.79
C SER A 25 -2.56 5.52 15.32
N TYR A 26 -1.63 5.76 16.22
CA TYR A 26 -1.30 7.13 16.65
C TYR A 26 -0.84 7.97 15.46
N LYS A 27 -1.22 9.25 15.44
CA LYS A 27 -0.86 10.16 14.34
C LYS A 27 0.66 10.23 14.13
N GLU A 28 1.41 10.33 15.20
CA GLU A 28 2.88 10.39 15.17
C GLU A 28 3.49 9.09 14.58
N GLN A 29 2.86 7.95 14.84
CA GLN A 29 3.26 6.68 14.24
C GLN A 29 3.04 6.67 12.73
N VAL A 30 1.91 7.21 12.29
CA VAL A 30 1.58 7.35 10.85
C VAL A 30 2.53 8.32 10.18
N GLU A 31 2.81 9.47 10.78
CA GLU A 31 3.76 10.45 10.26
C GLU A 31 5.15 9.83 10.04
N ARG A 32 5.66 9.10 11.04
CA ARG A 32 6.94 8.38 10.92
C ARG A 32 6.90 7.33 9.81
N ALA A 33 5.82 6.59 9.69
CA ALA A 33 5.66 5.58 8.64
C ALA A 33 5.68 6.21 7.25
N LEU A 34 5.01 7.34 7.06
CA LEU A 34 4.98 8.06 5.79
C LEU A 34 6.33 8.65 5.42
N GLU A 35 7.07 9.20 6.37
CA GLU A 35 8.43 9.70 6.17
C GLU A 35 9.41 8.62 5.67
N ASN A 36 9.19 7.36 6.08
CA ASN A 36 10.02 6.22 5.70
C ASN A 36 9.38 5.36 4.59
N THR A 37 8.35 5.84 3.96
CA THR A 37 7.71 5.20 2.81
C THR A 37 8.52 5.49 1.55
N LEU A 38 8.72 4.47 0.70
CA LEU A 38 9.44 4.65 -0.57
C LEU A 38 8.66 5.58 -1.50
N ALA A 39 7.38 5.34 -1.68
CA ALA A 39 6.49 6.20 -2.45
C ALA A 39 5.04 6.06 -1.97
N LEU A 40 4.31 7.16 -2.01
CA LEU A 40 2.88 7.22 -1.77
C LEU A 40 2.21 7.81 -3.01
N PHE A 41 1.23 7.09 -3.55
CA PHE A 41 0.44 7.52 -4.70
C PHE A 41 -0.96 7.88 -4.21
N MET A 42 -1.42 9.06 -4.60
CA MET A 42 -2.74 9.58 -4.22
C MET A 42 -3.53 9.92 -5.48
N ALA A 43 -4.66 9.26 -5.68
CA ALA A 43 -5.57 9.55 -6.77
C ALA A 43 -6.59 10.60 -6.37
N TYR A 44 -6.83 11.56 -7.25
CA TYR A 44 -7.79 12.65 -7.06
C TYR A 44 -8.83 12.67 -8.16
N GLU A 45 -10.08 12.93 -7.79
CA GLU A 45 -11.17 13.27 -8.69
C GLU A 45 -11.73 14.63 -8.25
N ASP A 46 -11.72 15.62 -9.16
CA ASP A 46 -12.17 17.00 -8.85
C ASP A 46 -11.60 17.55 -7.53
N ASP A 47 -10.27 17.47 -7.40
CA ASP A 47 -9.50 17.92 -6.24
C ASP A 47 -9.82 17.19 -4.91
N LYS A 48 -10.58 16.09 -4.97
CA LYS A 48 -10.84 15.22 -3.81
C LYS A 48 -9.97 13.98 -3.86
N PRO A 49 -9.25 13.64 -2.79
CA PRO A 49 -8.52 12.37 -2.71
C PRO A 49 -9.52 11.22 -2.63
N VAL A 50 -9.43 10.27 -3.54
CA VAL A 50 -10.38 9.15 -3.68
C VAL A 50 -9.73 7.78 -3.55
N GLY A 51 -8.42 7.72 -3.64
CA GLY A 51 -7.68 6.47 -3.49
C GLY A 51 -6.21 6.71 -3.20
N MET A 52 -5.55 5.72 -2.63
CA MET A 52 -4.13 5.76 -2.33
C MET A 52 -3.50 4.39 -2.41
N VAL A 53 -2.20 4.36 -2.63
CA VAL A 53 -1.36 3.18 -2.43
C VAL A 53 0.01 3.61 -1.92
N ARG A 54 0.49 2.92 -0.90
CA ARG A 54 1.79 3.14 -0.29
C ARG A 54 2.69 1.96 -0.61
N ILE A 55 3.93 2.22 -1.02
CA ILE A 55 4.92 1.17 -1.27
C ILE A 55 6.14 1.33 -0.38
N LEU A 56 6.62 0.19 0.11
CA LEU A 56 7.89 0.01 0.80
C LEU A 56 8.82 -0.75 -0.13
N GLY A 57 10.13 -0.63 0.06
CA GLY A 57 11.06 -1.40 -0.75
C GLY A 57 12.51 -0.98 -0.57
N ASP A 58 13.40 -1.82 -1.11
CA ASP A 58 14.84 -1.62 -1.09
C ASP A 58 15.40 -1.01 -2.38
N SER A 59 14.53 -0.67 -3.33
CA SER A 59 14.86 -0.12 -4.65
C SER A 59 15.72 -1.04 -5.54
N GLY A 60 15.83 -2.30 -5.20
CA GLY A 60 16.68 -3.24 -5.92
C GLY A 60 16.07 -4.61 -6.16
N MET A 61 15.52 -5.23 -5.14
CA MET A 61 15.03 -6.61 -5.22
C MET A 61 13.54 -6.75 -4.92
N SER A 62 13.03 -5.99 -3.95
CA SER A 62 11.72 -6.24 -3.38
C SER A 62 10.97 -4.96 -3.11
N PHE A 63 9.71 -4.95 -3.51
CA PHE A 63 8.75 -3.88 -3.24
C PHE A 63 7.50 -4.48 -2.61
N TYR A 64 6.87 -3.74 -1.72
CA TYR A 64 5.73 -4.20 -0.97
C TYR A 64 4.63 -3.14 -0.94
N ILE A 65 3.44 -3.52 -1.42
CA ILE A 65 2.26 -2.66 -1.34
C ILE A 65 1.67 -2.75 0.07
N LYS A 66 1.53 -1.61 0.71
CA LYS A 66 0.94 -1.48 2.04
C LYS A 66 0.05 -0.25 2.10
N GLY A 67 -1.19 -0.43 2.55
CA GLY A 67 -2.12 0.69 2.65
C GLY A 67 -2.78 1.07 1.31
N PHE A 68 -3.16 0.09 0.51
CA PHE A 68 -3.92 0.29 -0.73
C PHE A 68 -5.41 0.45 -0.41
N ALA A 69 -5.97 1.60 -0.70
CA ALA A 69 -7.37 1.91 -0.42
C ALA A 69 -8.01 2.79 -1.49
N VAL A 70 -9.26 2.50 -1.81
CA VAL A 70 -10.12 3.35 -2.63
C VAL A 70 -11.40 3.60 -1.84
N ILE A 71 -11.82 4.85 -1.73
CA ILE A 71 -13.05 5.22 -1.03
C ILE A 71 -14.22 4.40 -1.60
N PRO A 72 -15.09 3.79 -0.75
CA PRO A 72 -16.10 2.82 -1.20
C PRO A 72 -16.97 3.29 -2.37
N LYS A 73 -17.47 4.52 -2.35
CA LYS A 73 -18.30 5.06 -3.44
C LYS A 73 -17.56 5.24 -4.77
N TYR A 74 -16.24 5.20 -4.77
CA TYR A 74 -15.40 5.31 -5.95
C TYR A 74 -14.83 3.97 -6.43
N GLN A 75 -15.12 2.89 -5.72
CA GLN A 75 -14.70 1.55 -6.14
C GLN A 75 -15.44 1.10 -7.41
N GLY A 76 -14.84 0.19 -8.17
CA GLY A 76 -15.41 -0.30 -9.43
C GLY A 76 -15.31 0.67 -10.61
N LYS A 77 -14.58 1.78 -10.48
CA LYS A 77 -14.43 2.81 -11.51
C LYS A 77 -13.02 2.85 -12.15
N GLY A 78 -12.20 1.84 -11.91
CA GLY A 78 -10.85 1.75 -12.49
C GLY A 78 -9.75 2.48 -11.73
N ILE A 79 -10.05 3.09 -10.58
CA ILE A 79 -9.05 3.83 -9.77
C ILE A 79 -7.97 2.90 -9.24
N GLY A 80 -8.35 1.72 -8.75
CA GLY A 80 -7.40 0.72 -8.27
C GLY A 80 -6.44 0.27 -9.36
N LYS A 81 -6.94 -0.01 -10.55
CA LYS A 81 -6.11 -0.38 -11.72
C LYS A 81 -5.15 0.75 -12.10
N LEU A 82 -5.60 1.99 -12.08
CA LEU A 82 -4.77 3.16 -12.34
C LEU A 82 -3.63 3.25 -11.32
N LEU A 83 -3.93 3.11 -10.04
CA LEU A 83 -2.92 3.15 -8.98
C LEU A 83 -1.88 2.03 -9.11
N ILE A 84 -2.28 0.81 -9.44
CA ILE A 84 -1.35 -0.30 -9.72
C ILE A 84 -0.45 0.03 -10.91
N SER A 85 -1.00 0.59 -11.98
CA SER A 85 -0.21 1.02 -13.15
C SER A 85 0.83 2.08 -12.78
N GLU A 86 0.47 3.05 -11.96
CA GLU A 86 1.40 4.10 -11.50
C GLU A 86 2.52 3.51 -10.62
N VAL A 87 2.21 2.56 -9.74
CA VAL A 87 3.21 1.83 -8.96
C VAL A 87 4.19 1.09 -9.87
N GLN A 88 3.70 0.34 -10.85
CA GLN A 88 4.53 -0.40 -11.78
C GLN A 88 5.43 0.51 -12.61
N ASN A 89 4.88 1.62 -13.13
CA ASN A 89 5.66 2.60 -13.88
C ASN A 89 6.75 3.24 -13.02
N TYR A 90 6.45 3.56 -11.77
CA TYR A 90 7.42 4.10 -10.82
C TYR A 90 8.56 3.09 -10.57
N ILE A 91 8.25 1.83 -10.29
CA ILE A 91 9.25 0.79 -10.07
C ILE A 91 10.15 0.65 -11.30
N LEU A 92 9.56 0.57 -12.50
CA LEU A 92 10.33 0.50 -13.75
C LEU A 92 11.22 1.72 -13.97
N SER A 93 10.85 2.88 -13.45
CA SER A 93 11.64 4.10 -13.59
C SER A 93 12.88 4.14 -12.68
N ILE A 94 12.90 3.36 -11.59
CA ILE A 94 13.98 3.40 -10.59
C ILE A 94 14.89 2.18 -10.61
N ILE A 95 14.49 1.07 -11.25
CA ILE A 95 15.34 -0.12 -11.40
C ILE A 95 16.15 -0.06 -12.69
N ASP A 96 17.31 -0.71 -12.69
CA ASP A 96 18.14 -0.78 -13.87
C ASP A 96 17.55 -1.74 -14.92
N LYS A 97 17.97 -1.54 -16.16
CA LYS A 97 17.58 -2.39 -17.27
C LYS A 97 17.98 -3.84 -16.99
N ASP A 98 17.11 -4.77 -17.40
CA ASP A 98 17.26 -6.22 -17.26
C ASP A 98 17.17 -6.76 -15.81
N TRP A 99 16.89 -5.90 -14.83
CA TRP A 99 16.59 -6.36 -13.49
C TRP A 99 15.15 -6.89 -13.39
N SER A 100 14.99 -7.94 -12.62
CA SER A 100 13.69 -8.46 -12.20
C SER A 100 13.52 -8.23 -10.71
N VAL A 101 12.36 -7.72 -10.33
CA VAL A 101 12.03 -7.41 -8.93
C VAL A 101 10.71 -8.04 -8.55
N SER A 102 10.50 -8.30 -7.26
CA SER A 102 9.20 -8.73 -6.78
C SER A 102 8.37 -7.53 -6.31
N LEU A 103 7.10 -7.54 -6.65
CA LEU A 103 6.09 -6.65 -6.06
C LEU A 103 5.10 -7.51 -5.29
N GLU A 104 5.09 -7.36 -3.98
CA GLU A 104 4.36 -8.22 -3.07
C GLU A 104 3.30 -7.45 -2.29
N LEU A 105 2.30 -8.15 -1.80
CA LEU A 105 1.27 -7.63 -0.91
C LEU A 105 0.60 -8.76 -0.12
N ILE A 106 -0.09 -8.39 0.94
CA ILE A 106 -1.08 -9.26 1.58
C ILE A 106 -2.45 -8.70 1.25
N SER A 107 -3.26 -9.50 0.55
CA SER A 107 -4.62 -9.09 0.17
C SER A 107 -5.59 -9.24 1.33
N THR A 108 -6.58 -8.35 1.38
CA THR A 108 -7.82 -8.66 2.09
C THR A 108 -8.55 -9.79 1.36
N LYS A 109 -9.48 -10.47 2.04
CA LYS A 109 -10.27 -11.54 1.40
C LYS A 109 -11.03 -11.03 0.18
N GLU A 110 -11.57 -9.83 0.25
CA GLU A 110 -12.34 -9.19 -0.81
C GLU A 110 -11.48 -8.71 -1.99
N GLY A 111 -10.19 -8.46 -1.75
CA GLY A 111 -9.27 -7.91 -2.74
C GLY A 111 -8.66 -8.92 -3.70
N VAL A 112 -8.75 -10.21 -3.42
CA VAL A 112 -8.04 -11.26 -4.17
C VAL A 112 -8.37 -11.23 -5.67
N LYS A 113 -9.64 -11.11 -6.04
CA LYS A 113 -10.06 -11.06 -7.45
C LYS A 113 -9.48 -9.85 -8.17
N PHE A 114 -9.46 -8.71 -7.52
CA PHE A 114 -8.90 -7.48 -8.06
C PHE A 114 -7.41 -7.64 -8.37
N TYR A 115 -6.64 -8.16 -7.42
CA TYR A 115 -5.20 -8.35 -7.62
C TYR A 115 -4.90 -9.38 -8.71
N LYS A 116 -5.64 -10.48 -8.76
CA LYS A 116 -5.48 -11.48 -9.85
C LYS A 116 -5.73 -10.87 -11.22
N LYS A 117 -6.75 -10.03 -11.38
CA LYS A 117 -7.02 -9.31 -12.63
C LYS A 117 -5.90 -8.35 -13.02
N ASN A 118 -5.09 -7.91 -12.07
CA ASN A 118 -3.96 -7.02 -12.29
C ASN A 118 -2.60 -7.74 -12.30
N GLY A 119 -2.59 -9.06 -12.51
CA GLY A 119 -1.39 -9.85 -12.76
C GLY A 119 -0.71 -10.41 -11.51
N PHE A 120 -1.31 -10.29 -10.34
CA PHE A 120 -0.79 -10.90 -9.12
C PHE A 120 -1.21 -12.37 -9.00
N GLU A 121 -0.31 -13.18 -8.49
CA GLU A 121 -0.54 -14.59 -8.19
C GLU A 121 -0.55 -14.81 -6.67
N GLU A 122 -1.36 -15.77 -6.21
CA GLU A 122 -1.37 -16.17 -4.81
C GLU A 122 -0.07 -16.91 -4.46
N ARG A 123 0.53 -16.59 -3.31
CA ARG A 123 1.80 -17.22 -2.92
C ARG A 123 1.66 -18.68 -2.53
N LEU A 124 0.63 -19.08 -1.86
CA LEU A 124 0.42 -20.48 -1.52
C LEU A 124 0.23 -21.31 -2.80
N CYS A 125 1.31 -21.82 -3.33
CA CYS A 125 1.38 -22.55 -4.59
C CYS A 125 2.37 -23.73 -4.49
N GLU A 126 2.59 -24.43 -5.59
CA GLU A 126 3.45 -25.62 -5.62
C GLU A 126 4.88 -25.39 -5.13
N TRP A 127 5.44 -24.19 -5.37
CA TRP A 127 6.83 -23.85 -5.06
C TRP A 127 6.98 -22.81 -3.96
N ASP A 128 5.90 -22.32 -3.34
CA ASP A 128 5.99 -21.28 -2.32
C ASP A 128 4.97 -21.48 -1.22
N GLY A 129 5.32 -21.08 0.01
CA GLY A 129 4.47 -21.13 1.18
C GLY A 129 3.57 -19.92 1.33
N PRO A 130 2.69 -19.90 2.34
CA PRO A 130 1.83 -18.77 2.62
C PRO A 130 2.63 -17.56 3.13
N GLY A 131 2.13 -16.38 2.88
CA GLY A 131 2.55 -15.19 3.62
C GLY A 131 2.24 -15.36 5.11
N MET A 132 3.13 -14.89 5.99
CA MET A 132 2.97 -15.02 7.44
C MET A 132 3.23 -13.67 8.10
N PHE A 133 2.62 -13.43 9.26
CA PHE A 133 2.87 -12.23 10.03
C PHE A 133 2.90 -12.50 11.53
N LYS A 134 3.54 -11.59 12.25
CA LYS A 134 3.50 -11.53 13.72
C LYS A 134 3.37 -10.07 14.12
N MET A 135 2.42 -9.79 15.01
CA MET A 135 2.35 -8.46 15.63
C MET A 135 3.37 -8.36 16.75
N ILE A 136 4.12 -7.28 16.75
CA ILE A 136 5.05 -6.95 17.83
C ILE A 136 4.53 -5.70 18.50
N LYS A 137 4.26 -5.81 19.80
CA LYS A 137 3.75 -4.73 20.61
C LYS A 137 4.83 -4.33 21.62
N ASN A 138 5.21 -3.06 21.59
CA ASN A 138 6.07 -2.51 22.61
C ASN A 138 5.20 -2.19 23.83
N ILE A 139 5.31 -3.01 24.85
CA ILE A 139 4.60 -2.81 26.12
C ILE A 139 5.61 -2.19 27.07
N SER A 140 5.34 -0.97 27.55
CA SER A 140 6.10 -0.45 28.68
C SER A 140 5.90 -1.39 29.85
N ASN A 141 6.96 -2.05 30.27
CA ASN A 141 6.95 -2.80 31.51
C ASN A 141 6.83 -1.80 32.66
N LEU A 142 5.61 -1.58 33.10
CA LEU A 142 5.43 -1.15 34.47
C LEU A 142 5.82 -2.36 35.32
N ILE A 143 7.09 -2.44 35.67
CA ILE A 143 7.51 -3.33 36.73
C ILE A 143 6.92 -2.74 37.99
N SER A 144 5.80 -3.28 38.42
CA SER A 144 5.39 -3.12 39.79
C SER A 144 6.31 -4.03 40.60
N ASP A 145 7.13 -3.43 41.41
CA ASP A 145 7.83 -4.14 42.48
C ASP A 145 6.85 -4.82 43.41
#